data_20d418a67aa91352df32f5482be3c992
#
_entry.id   20d418a67aa91352df32f5482be3c992
#
_cell.length_a   1.000
_cell.length_b   1.000
_cell.length_c   1.000
_cell.angle_alpha   90.00
_cell.angle_beta   90.00
_cell.angle_gamma   90.00
#
_symmetry.space_group_name_H-M   'P 1'
#
loop_
_entity.id
_entity.type
_entity.pdbx_description
1 polymer ?
#
loop_
_entity_poly.entity_id
_entity_poly.type
_entity_poly.pdbx_seq_one_letter_code
_entity_poly.pdbx_strand_id
1 'polypeptide(L)'
;MLVKEMFYNVSIFITFFLILILNASSSEKDKIIENLKNTENFDFKFEQNINGKIENGQCTIEYPKKIFCEYARSNNKILVSDGRYLVVKTRSSFYQYPVKKTPLNLILDKNFLIEKIHKLNERVIDGNLINYTIKEKDYEISIFFDKQNYNLVGWQNVDMYQNFNITFISGIRKNRLISKNLFKIPTRN
;
A
#
# COMPACT_ATOMS: atom_id res chain seq x y z
N MET A 1 51.40 38.86 1.89
CA MET A 1 51.31 37.63 2.72
C MET A 1 49.85 37.41 3.20
N LEU A 2 49.20 38.39 3.74
CA LEU A 2 47.80 38.33 4.25
C LEU A 2 46.72 37.88 3.25
N VAL A 3 46.79 38.32 1.99
CA VAL A 3 45.77 38.02 0.95
C VAL A 3 45.79 36.52 0.55
N LYS A 4 46.97 35.89 0.55
CA LYS A 4 47.16 34.48 0.16
C LYS A 4 46.57 33.54 1.22
N GLU A 5 46.71 33.88 2.50
CA GLU A 5 46.12 33.18 3.64
C GLU A 5 44.58 33.26 3.67
N MET A 6 44.07 34.44 3.30
CA MET A 6 42.62 34.67 3.23
C MET A 6 41.93 33.81 2.15
N PHE A 7 42.54 33.69 0.96
CA PHE A 7 42.02 32.82 -0.11
C PHE A 7 42.13 31.34 0.23
N TYR A 8 43.17 30.92 0.94
CA TYR A 8 43.34 29.53 1.38
C TYR A 8 42.26 29.12 2.41
N ASN A 9 41.99 29.98 3.39
CA ASN A 9 40.95 29.72 4.39
C ASN A 9 39.53 29.73 3.81
N VAL A 10 39.23 30.60 2.83
CA VAL A 10 37.95 30.64 2.11
C VAL A 10 37.79 29.38 1.26
N SER A 11 38.83 28.92 0.58
CA SER A 11 38.80 27.68 -0.21
C SER A 11 38.55 26.45 0.64
N ILE A 12 39.17 26.35 1.81
CA ILE A 12 38.94 25.25 2.76
C ILE A 12 37.50 25.28 3.30
N PHE A 13 36.94 26.43 3.56
CA PHE A 13 35.57 26.57 4.05
C PHE A 13 34.54 26.18 2.99
N ILE A 14 34.78 26.54 1.73
CA ILE A 14 33.90 26.14 0.61
C ILE A 14 33.97 24.63 0.36
N THR A 15 35.16 24.01 0.39
CA THR A 15 35.28 22.55 0.23
C THR A 15 34.67 21.80 1.40
N PHE A 16 34.78 22.26 2.63
CA PHE A 16 34.15 21.65 3.79
C PHE A 16 32.62 21.75 3.76
N PHE A 17 32.08 22.88 3.28
CA PHE A 17 30.65 23.08 3.10
C PHE A 17 30.06 22.21 1.99
N LEU A 18 30.80 21.97 0.89
CA LEU A 18 30.36 21.07 -0.19
C LEU A 18 30.27 19.60 0.26
N ILE A 19 31.14 19.17 1.19
CA ILE A 19 31.14 17.78 1.69
C ILE A 19 29.92 17.49 2.59
N LEU A 20 29.37 18.51 3.26
CA LEU A 20 28.19 18.37 4.12
C LEU A 20 26.87 18.18 3.36
N ILE A 21 26.82 18.47 2.05
CA ILE A 21 25.61 18.37 1.23
C ILE A 21 25.38 16.96 0.69
N LEU A 22 26.35 16.05 0.77
CA LEU A 22 26.36 14.79 0.04
C LEU A 22 25.73 13.59 0.76
N ASN A 23 25.12 13.73 1.93
CA ASN A 23 24.59 12.60 2.70
C ASN A 23 23.10 12.66 3.07
N ALA A 24 22.26 13.27 2.25
CA ALA A 24 20.82 13.07 2.39
C ALA A 24 20.41 11.73 1.74
N SER A 25 20.81 10.62 2.34
CA SER A 25 20.27 9.31 1.96
C SER A 25 18.79 9.29 2.35
N SER A 26 17.92 9.25 1.36
CA SER A 26 16.49 9.06 1.59
C SER A 26 16.27 7.77 2.37
N SER A 27 15.52 7.85 3.46
CA SER A 27 15.20 6.67 4.28
C SER A 27 14.33 5.68 3.49
N GLU A 28 14.31 4.41 3.90
CA GLU A 28 13.41 3.41 3.28
C GLU A 28 11.94 3.86 3.38
N LYS A 29 11.58 4.47 4.50
CA LYS A 29 10.27 5.11 4.72
C LYS A 29 9.95 6.18 3.66
N ASP A 30 10.88 7.08 3.37
CA ASP A 30 10.68 8.14 2.38
C ASP A 30 10.48 7.57 0.98
N LYS A 31 11.21 6.53 0.62
CA LYS A 31 11.08 5.82 -0.67
C LYS A 31 9.71 5.12 -0.79
N ILE A 32 9.22 4.50 0.28
CA ILE A 32 7.86 3.92 0.31
C ILE A 32 6.81 5.01 0.12
N ILE A 33 6.94 6.13 0.84
CA ILE A 33 6.00 7.24 0.75
C ILE A 33 6.01 7.86 -0.66
N GLU A 34 7.19 8.07 -1.23
CA GLU A 34 7.33 8.55 -2.60
C GLU A 34 6.69 7.59 -3.61
N ASN A 35 6.96 6.29 -3.46
CA ASN A 35 6.36 5.26 -4.29
C ASN A 35 4.83 5.26 -4.22
N LEU A 36 4.26 5.38 -3.01
CA LEU A 36 2.82 5.50 -2.81
C LEU A 36 2.26 6.78 -3.45
N LYS A 37 2.92 7.94 -3.27
CA LYS A 37 2.52 9.22 -3.87
C LYS A 37 2.42 9.13 -5.38
N ASN A 38 3.39 8.48 -6.02
CA ASN A 38 3.50 8.34 -7.47
C ASN A 38 2.60 7.23 -8.05
N THR A 39 1.83 6.53 -7.22
CA THR A 39 0.91 5.48 -7.64
C THR A 39 -0.53 5.99 -7.64
N GLU A 40 -1.14 6.13 -8.82
CA GLU A 40 -2.56 6.49 -8.98
C GLU A 40 -3.45 5.24 -8.95
N ASN A 41 -2.98 4.19 -9.61
CA ASN A 41 -3.65 2.91 -9.68
C ASN A 41 -2.64 1.77 -9.88
N PHE A 42 -3.05 0.54 -9.61
CA PHE A 42 -2.25 -0.63 -9.92
C PHE A 42 -3.10 -1.90 -10.03
N ASP A 43 -2.70 -2.77 -10.97
CA ASP A 43 -3.20 -4.13 -11.10
C ASP A 43 -2.27 -5.09 -10.40
N PHE A 44 -2.80 -6.19 -9.88
CA PHE A 44 -2.02 -7.24 -9.25
C PHE A 44 -2.75 -8.58 -9.23
N LYS A 45 -2.00 -9.67 -9.08
CA LYS A 45 -2.52 -10.97 -8.67
C LYS A 45 -2.43 -11.07 -7.16
N PHE A 46 -3.40 -11.74 -6.54
CA PHE A 46 -3.38 -11.98 -5.11
C PHE A 46 -3.52 -13.46 -4.77
N GLU A 47 -2.95 -13.83 -3.65
CA GLU A 47 -3.25 -15.03 -2.88
C GLU A 47 -3.64 -14.62 -1.47
N GLN A 48 -4.79 -15.05 -1.02
CA GLN A 48 -5.35 -14.74 0.29
C GLN A 48 -5.59 -16.01 1.07
N ASN A 49 -5.14 -16.05 2.32
CA ASN A 49 -5.43 -17.12 3.27
C ASN A 49 -6.30 -16.57 4.39
N ILE A 50 -7.49 -17.16 4.54
CA ILE A 50 -8.44 -16.85 5.63
C ILE A 50 -8.63 -18.12 6.44
N ASN A 51 -7.99 -18.21 7.61
CA ASN A 51 -8.07 -19.38 8.49
C ASN A 51 -7.78 -20.71 7.77
N GLY A 52 -6.77 -20.75 6.90
CA GLY A 52 -6.39 -21.94 6.16
C GLY A 52 -7.11 -22.11 4.82
N LYS A 53 -8.18 -21.36 4.56
CA LYS A 53 -8.83 -21.35 3.23
C LYS A 53 -8.09 -20.40 2.30
N ILE A 54 -7.51 -20.96 1.23
CA ILE A 54 -6.78 -20.18 0.21
C ILE A 54 -7.73 -19.77 -0.90
N GLU A 55 -7.73 -18.48 -1.22
CA GLU A 55 -8.41 -17.91 -2.38
C GLU A 55 -7.38 -17.10 -3.19
N ASN A 56 -7.50 -17.10 -4.49
CA ASN A 56 -6.64 -16.33 -5.38
C ASN A 56 -7.44 -15.62 -6.48
N GLY A 57 -6.82 -14.67 -7.13
CA GLY A 57 -7.47 -13.91 -8.19
C GLY A 57 -6.60 -12.76 -8.66
N GLN A 58 -7.28 -11.77 -9.24
CA GLN A 58 -6.65 -10.54 -9.68
C GLN A 58 -7.48 -9.33 -9.26
N CYS A 59 -6.79 -8.23 -8.97
CA CYS A 59 -7.42 -6.99 -8.56
C CYS A 59 -6.84 -5.80 -9.33
N THR A 60 -7.66 -4.76 -9.42
CA THR A 60 -7.25 -3.41 -9.77
C THR A 60 -7.65 -2.47 -8.64
N ILE A 61 -6.71 -1.67 -8.15
CA ILE A 61 -6.96 -0.56 -7.22
C ILE A 61 -6.78 0.75 -7.97
N GLU A 62 -7.72 1.70 -7.77
CA GLU A 62 -7.58 3.10 -8.16
C GLU A 62 -7.80 3.96 -6.91
N TYR A 63 -6.79 4.75 -6.57
CA TYR A 63 -6.88 5.68 -5.45
C TYR A 63 -7.73 6.92 -5.80
N PRO A 64 -8.52 7.44 -4.84
CA PRO A 64 -8.79 6.85 -3.53
C PRO A 64 -9.95 5.84 -3.55
N LYS A 65 -9.84 4.80 -2.74
CA LYS A 65 -10.92 3.92 -2.24
C LYS A 65 -11.65 3.04 -3.26
N LYS A 66 -11.19 2.96 -4.49
CA LYS A 66 -11.78 2.07 -5.49
C LYS A 66 -10.97 0.80 -5.62
N ILE A 67 -11.64 -0.32 -5.73
CA ILE A 67 -11.06 -1.64 -6.00
C ILE A 67 -12.04 -2.49 -6.78
N PHE A 68 -11.51 -3.30 -7.67
CA PHE A 68 -12.23 -4.38 -8.32
C PHE A 68 -11.38 -5.65 -8.28
N CYS A 69 -11.93 -6.75 -7.78
CA CYS A 69 -11.28 -8.06 -7.73
C CYS A 69 -12.17 -9.14 -8.32
N GLU A 70 -11.58 -9.99 -9.11
CA GLU A 70 -12.15 -11.24 -9.59
C GLU A 70 -11.43 -12.42 -8.92
N TYR A 71 -12.20 -13.30 -8.28
CA TYR A 71 -11.69 -14.47 -7.60
C TYR A 71 -11.70 -15.68 -8.54
N ALA A 72 -10.56 -16.34 -8.68
CA ALA A 72 -10.48 -17.58 -9.45
C ALA A 72 -11.23 -18.70 -8.70
N ARG A 73 -11.99 -19.53 -9.46
CA ARG A 73 -12.67 -20.73 -8.97
C ARG A 73 -13.65 -20.52 -7.79
N SER A 74 -14.15 -19.32 -7.56
CA SER A 74 -14.98 -18.98 -6.39
C SER A 74 -16.39 -18.54 -6.78
N ASN A 75 -17.17 -19.38 -7.46
CA ASN A 75 -18.60 -19.15 -7.73
C ASN A 75 -18.91 -17.73 -8.31
N ASN A 76 -18.09 -17.26 -9.25
CA ASN A 76 -18.12 -15.91 -9.83
C ASN A 76 -18.05 -14.81 -8.75
N LYS A 77 -17.27 -15.06 -7.70
CA LYS A 77 -17.05 -14.08 -6.64
C LYS A 77 -16.30 -12.88 -7.17
N ILE A 78 -16.88 -11.71 -6.95
CA ILE A 78 -16.22 -10.42 -7.16
C ILE A 78 -16.27 -9.59 -5.90
N LEU A 79 -15.29 -8.73 -5.74
CA LEU A 79 -15.24 -7.67 -4.73
C LEU A 79 -15.06 -6.36 -5.46
N VAL A 80 -15.94 -5.38 -5.21
CA VAL A 80 -15.86 -4.09 -5.87
C VAL A 80 -16.17 -2.95 -4.91
N SER A 81 -15.42 -1.86 -5.00
CA SER A 81 -15.73 -0.61 -4.31
C SER A 81 -15.74 0.57 -5.29
N ASP A 82 -16.76 1.41 -5.17
CA ASP A 82 -16.89 2.70 -5.88
C ASP A 82 -16.29 3.89 -5.10
N GLY A 83 -15.67 3.60 -3.94
CA GLY A 83 -15.14 4.59 -2.99
C GLY A 83 -16.08 4.90 -1.82
N ARG A 84 -17.37 4.55 -1.90
CA ARG A 84 -18.37 4.68 -0.83
C ARG A 84 -18.73 3.34 -0.21
N TYR A 85 -19.04 2.39 -1.05
CA TYR A 85 -19.48 1.06 -0.66
C TYR A 85 -18.51 0.02 -1.17
N LEU A 86 -18.30 -1.02 -0.37
CA LEU A 86 -17.63 -2.26 -0.73
C LEU A 86 -18.70 -3.33 -0.89
N VAL A 87 -18.74 -3.96 -2.06
CA VAL A 87 -19.68 -5.04 -2.38
C VAL A 87 -18.89 -6.33 -2.60
N VAL A 88 -19.35 -7.40 -1.96
CA VAL A 88 -18.94 -8.78 -2.27
C VAL A 88 -20.15 -9.48 -2.89
N LYS A 89 -20.03 -9.90 -4.14
CA LYS A 89 -21.09 -10.58 -4.89
C LYS A 89 -20.60 -11.95 -5.36
N THR A 90 -21.48 -12.94 -5.22
CA THR A 90 -21.36 -14.28 -5.84
C THR A 90 -22.59 -14.57 -6.68
N ARG A 91 -22.75 -15.77 -7.21
CA ARG A 91 -24.00 -16.17 -7.88
C ARG A 91 -25.21 -16.14 -6.94
N SER A 92 -25.01 -16.45 -5.66
CA SER A 92 -26.09 -16.67 -4.68
C SER A 92 -26.12 -15.65 -3.55
N SER A 93 -25.16 -14.73 -3.46
CA SER A 93 -25.07 -13.80 -2.35
C SER A 93 -24.62 -12.41 -2.78
N PHE A 94 -25.08 -11.39 -2.05
CA PHE A 94 -24.75 -9.99 -2.23
C PHE A 94 -24.61 -9.32 -0.87
N TYR A 95 -23.42 -8.87 -0.54
CA TYR A 95 -23.12 -8.16 0.69
C TYR A 95 -22.59 -6.79 0.38
N GLN A 96 -23.08 -5.76 1.09
CA GLN A 96 -22.67 -4.39 0.89
C GLN A 96 -22.33 -3.74 2.23
N TYR A 97 -21.16 -3.10 2.30
CA TYR A 97 -20.64 -2.45 3.49
C TYR A 97 -20.17 -1.04 3.14
N PRO A 98 -20.31 -0.03 4.03
CA PRO A 98 -19.58 1.22 3.87
C PRO A 98 -18.06 0.94 3.88
N VAL A 99 -17.33 1.35 2.85
CA VAL A 99 -15.89 1.05 2.73
C VAL A 99 -15.10 1.53 3.96
N LYS A 100 -15.49 2.66 4.53
CA LYS A 100 -14.88 3.26 5.73
C LYS A 100 -14.97 2.37 6.98
N LYS A 101 -15.90 1.41 7.02
CA LYS A 101 -16.08 0.48 8.13
C LYS A 101 -15.36 -0.85 7.92
N THR A 102 -14.56 -0.97 6.88
CA THR A 102 -13.81 -2.19 6.56
C THR A 102 -12.31 -1.95 6.77
N PRO A 103 -11.53 -2.97 7.20
CA PRO A 103 -10.07 -2.87 7.29
C PRO A 103 -9.43 -2.49 5.95
N LEU A 104 -10.06 -2.88 4.84
CA LEU A 104 -9.58 -2.59 3.49
C LEU A 104 -9.50 -1.08 3.21
N ASN A 105 -10.28 -0.25 3.92
CA ASN A 105 -10.18 1.21 3.81
C ASN A 105 -8.76 1.73 4.04
N LEU A 106 -7.98 1.10 4.93
CA LEU A 106 -6.58 1.49 5.18
C LEU A 106 -5.70 1.34 3.94
N ILE A 107 -5.89 0.23 3.21
CA ILE A 107 -5.13 -0.04 1.98
C ILE A 107 -5.60 0.87 0.84
N LEU A 108 -6.89 1.17 0.79
CA LEU A 108 -7.51 1.92 -0.29
C LEU A 108 -7.45 3.44 -0.12
N ASP A 109 -7.13 3.94 1.08
CA ASP A 109 -6.94 5.36 1.35
C ASP A 109 -5.44 5.70 1.42
N LYS A 110 -4.85 5.97 0.26
CA LYS A 110 -3.42 6.28 0.10
C LYS A 110 -2.95 7.38 1.07
N ASN A 111 -3.70 8.47 1.20
CA ASN A 111 -3.30 9.60 2.04
C ASN A 111 -3.30 9.23 3.52
N PHE A 112 -4.31 8.47 3.96
CA PHE A 112 -4.37 7.96 5.32
C PHE A 112 -3.21 6.99 5.62
N LEU A 113 -2.93 6.10 4.67
CA LEU A 113 -1.80 5.16 4.78
C LEU A 113 -0.46 5.91 4.92
N ILE A 114 -0.20 6.91 4.08
CA ILE A 114 1.00 7.74 4.15
C ILE A 114 1.10 8.45 5.50
N GLU A 115 0.00 9.04 5.99
CA GLU A 115 -0.02 9.70 7.30
C GLU A 115 0.36 8.73 8.43
N LYS A 116 -0.15 7.50 8.39
CA LYS A 116 0.20 6.48 9.39
C LYS A 116 1.66 6.05 9.29
N ILE A 117 2.17 5.80 8.10
CA ILE A 117 3.57 5.40 7.88
C ILE A 117 4.53 6.48 8.42
N HIS A 118 4.23 7.77 8.23
CA HIS A 118 5.05 8.85 8.78
C HIS A 118 5.25 8.76 10.30
N LYS A 119 4.22 8.31 11.03
CA LYS A 119 4.18 8.27 12.50
C LYS A 119 4.70 6.95 13.09
N LEU A 120 4.90 5.93 12.27
CA LEU A 120 5.28 4.58 12.72
C LEU A 120 6.75 4.30 12.46
N ASN A 121 7.29 3.39 13.26
CA ASN A 121 8.59 2.78 12.98
C ASN A 121 8.42 1.54 12.12
N GLU A 122 9.31 1.37 11.16
CA GLU A 122 9.38 0.16 10.35
C GLU A 122 9.99 -1.00 11.13
N ARG A 123 9.58 -2.21 10.76
CA ARG A 123 10.23 -3.46 11.12
C ARG A 123 10.66 -4.19 9.86
N VAL A 124 11.92 -4.55 9.77
CA VAL A 124 12.44 -5.38 8.67
C VAL A 124 12.21 -6.85 9.02
N ILE A 125 11.61 -7.61 8.11
CA ILE A 125 11.33 -9.04 8.23
C ILE A 125 12.18 -9.78 7.19
N ASP A 126 12.93 -10.79 7.64
CA ASP A 126 13.79 -11.67 6.81
C ASP A 126 14.69 -10.90 5.82
N GLY A 127 15.07 -9.68 6.18
CA GLY A 127 15.92 -8.81 5.37
C GLY A 127 15.28 -8.24 4.10
N ASN A 128 14.11 -8.71 3.69
CA ASN A 128 13.50 -8.43 2.39
C ASN A 128 12.19 -7.65 2.44
N LEU A 129 11.50 -7.67 3.57
CA LEU A 129 10.21 -7.00 3.74
C LEU A 129 10.30 -5.88 4.78
N ILE A 130 9.67 -4.76 4.48
CA ILE A 130 9.46 -3.66 5.43
C ILE A 130 8.00 -3.72 5.86
N ASN A 131 7.80 -3.80 7.18
CA ASN A 131 6.48 -3.93 7.80
C ASN A 131 6.12 -2.69 8.61
N TYR A 132 4.89 -2.24 8.47
CA TYR A 132 4.24 -1.28 9.36
C TYR A 132 2.98 -1.90 9.94
N THR A 133 2.82 -1.84 11.26
CA THR A 133 1.61 -2.29 11.95
C THR A 133 0.81 -1.09 12.40
N ILE A 134 -0.40 -0.94 11.88
CA ILE A 134 -1.35 0.14 12.17
C ILE A 134 -2.41 -0.43 13.10
N LYS A 135 -2.55 0.20 14.27
CA LYS A 135 -3.59 -0.14 15.27
C LYS A 135 -4.63 0.96 15.29
N GLU A 136 -5.86 0.57 15.06
CA GLU A 136 -7.06 1.40 15.20
C GLU A 136 -7.96 0.80 16.30
N LYS A 137 -8.99 1.53 16.70
CA LYS A 137 -9.87 1.10 17.81
C LYS A 137 -10.46 -0.30 17.60
N ASP A 138 -10.84 -0.62 16.35
CA ASP A 138 -11.61 -1.81 16.03
C ASP A 138 -10.83 -2.86 15.23
N TYR A 139 -9.58 -2.57 14.83
CA TYR A 139 -8.77 -3.50 14.05
C TYR A 139 -7.28 -3.17 14.08
N GLU A 140 -6.48 -4.20 13.83
CA GLU A 140 -5.05 -4.09 13.60
C GLU A 140 -4.74 -4.62 12.19
N ILE A 141 -3.89 -3.90 11.45
CA ILE A 141 -3.43 -4.31 10.15
C ILE A 141 -1.92 -4.15 10.04
N SER A 142 -1.24 -5.19 9.61
CA SER A 142 0.17 -5.17 9.23
C SER A 142 0.28 -5.08 7.72
N ILE A 143 1.10 -4.16 7.22
CA ILE A 143 1.28 -3.88 5.81
C ILE A 143 2.73 -4.15 5.46
N PHE A 144 2.96 -4.83 4.33
CA PHE A 144 4.28 -5.27 3.89
C PHE A 144 4.68 -4.59 2.59
N PHE A 145 5.89 -4.07 2.56
CA PHE A 145 6.52 -3.49 1.37
C PHE A 145 7.79 -4.28 1.04
N ASP A 146 8.04 -4.44 -0.24
CA ASP A 146 9.29 -5.01 -0.73
C ASP A 146 10.44 -4.02 -0.52
N LYS A 147 11.57 -4.48 0.02
CA LYS A 147 12.71 -3.63 0.34
C LYS A 147 13.51 -3.18 -0.87
N GLN A 148 13.39 -3.89 -2.01
CA GLN A 148 14.16 -3.56 -3.21
C GLN A 148 13.47 -2.48 -4.06
N ASN A 149 12.15 -2.56 -4.19
CA ASN A 149 11.38 -1.68 -5.08
C ASN A 149 10.32 -0.84 -4.36
N TYR A 150 10.16 -1.03 -3.04
CA TYR A 150 9.23 -0.30 -2.16
C TYR A 150 7.75 -0.43 -2.56
N ASN A 151 7.41 -1.46 -3.32
CA ASN A 151 6.03 -1.77 -3.65
C ASN A 151 5.30 -2.39 -2.45
N LEU A 152 4.01 -2.10 -2.34
CA LEU A 152 3.12 -2.87 -1.47
C LEU A 152 3.10 -4.31 -1.98
N VAL A 153 3.40 -5.29 -1.11
CA VAL A 153 3.42 -6.73 -1.48
C VAL A 153 2.45 -7.56 -0.65
N GLY A 154 1.74 -6.95 0.28
CA GLY A 154 0.73 -7.65 1.03
C GLY A 154 0.28 -6.93 2.28
N TRP A 155 -0.69 -7.52 2.93
CA TRP A 155 -1.20 -7.09 4.23
C TRP A 155 -1.79 -8.26 5.00
N GLN A 156 -1.87 -8.08 6.30
CA GLN A 156 -2.41 -9.05 7.24
C GLN A 156 -3.30 -8.33 8.23
N ASN A 157 -4.45 -8.89 8.54
CA ASN A 157 -5.33 -8.39 9.58
C ASN A 157 -6.03 -9.54 10.32
N VAL A 158 -6.50 -9.25 11.52
CA VAL A 158 -7.42 -10.10 12.25
C VAL A 158 -8.80 -9.44 12.20
N ASP A 159 -9.81 -10.18 11.79
CA ASP A 159 -11.18 -9.67 11.74
C ASP A 159 -11.83 -9.67 13.15
N MET A 160 -13.04 -9.14 13.24
CA MET A 160 -13.81 -9.08 14.51
C MET A 160 -14.15 -10.45 15.10
N TYR A 161 -14.05 -11.53 14.32
CA TYR A 161 -14.27 -12.92 14.76
C TYR A 161 -12.97 -13.64 15.08
N GLN A 162 -11.84 -12.92 15.18
CA GLN A 162 -10.49 -13.45 15.39
C GLN A 162 -9.98 -14.31 14.22
N ASN A 163 -10.58 -14.18 13.04
CA ASN A 163 -10.08 -14.83 11.84
C ASN A 163 -8.83 -14.12 11.35
N PHE A 164 -7.77 -14.89 11.23
CA PHE A 164 -6.53 -14.43 10.63
C PHE A 164 -6.66 -14.40 9.12
N ASN A 165 -6.37 -13.25 8.55
CA ASN A 165 -6.43 -13.01 7.11
C ASN A 165 -5.11 -12.41 6.65
N ILE A 166 -4.41 -13.10 5.76
CA ILE A 166 -3.20 -12.61 5.12
C ILE A 166 -3.39 -12.62 3.60
N THR A 167 -3.01 -11.53 2.96
CA THR A 167 -3.06 -11.37 1.50
C THR A 167 -1.68 -11.00 1.00
N PHE A 168 -1.13 -11.80 0.10
CA PHE A 168 0.06 -11.47 -0.68
C PHE A 168 -0.33 -11.06 -2.09
N ILE A 169 0.40 -10.09 -2.64
CA ILE A 169 0.16 -9.59 -3.98
C ILE A 169 1.44 -9.70 -4.83
N SER A 170 1.27 -9.92 -6.12
CA SER A 170 2.36 -10.11 -7.07
C SER A 170 1.98 -9.59 -8.46
N GLY A 171 2.97 -9.47 -9.36
CA GLY A 171 2.72 -9.04 -10.73
C GLY A 171 2.18 -7.62 -10.83
N ILE A 172 2.64 -6.73 -9.98
CA ILE A 172 2.16 -5.34 -9.86
C ILE A 172 2.49 -4.56 -11.12
N ARG A 173 1.46 -3.89 -11.67
CA ARG A 173 1.59 -2.97 -12.81
C ARG A 173 0.88 -1.67 -12.45
N LYS A 174 1.62 -0.56 -12.39
CA LYS A 174 1.13 0.75 -11.93
C LYS A 174 0.71 1.65 -13.08
N ASN A 175 -0.16 2.60 -12.74
CA ASN A 175 -0.54 3.76 -13.56
C ASN A 175 -1.02 3.37 -14.96
N ARG A 176 -1.88 2.33 -15.01
CA ARG A 176 -2.47 1.84 -16.25
C ARG A 176 -3.75 2.60 -16.59
N LEU A 177 -4.09 2.62 -17.88
CA LEU A 177 -5.41 3.10 -18.29
C LEU A 177 -6.48 2.15 -17.76
N ILE A 178 -7.47 2.70 -17.06
CA ILE A 178 -8.55 1.95 -16.44
C ILE A 178 -9.86 2.25 -17.15
N SER A 179 -10.68 1.22 -17.36
CA SER A 179 -12.04 1.37 -17.90
C SER A 179 -12.90 2.19 -16.92
N LYS A 180 -13.63 3.19 -17.45
CA LYS A 180 -14.52 4.07 -16.66
C LYS A 180 -15.56 3.32 -15.83
N ASN A 181 -15.96 2.11 -16.24
CA ASN A 181 -17.01 1.33 -15.60
C ASN A 181 -16.48 0.21 -14.69
N LEU A 182 -15.17 0.05 -14.55
CA LEU A 182 -14.58 -1.07 -13.80
C LEU A 182 -15.08 -1.14 -12.35
N PHE A 183 -15.24 0.01 -11.70
CA PHE A 183 -15.63 0.12 -10.28
C PHE A 183 -17.13 0.35 -10.06
N LYS A 184 -17.94 0.09 -11.08
CA LYS A 184 -19.40 0.24 -10.96
C LYS A 184 -19.95 -0.87 -10.06
N ILE A 185 -20.68 -0.48 -9.03
CA ILE A 185 -21.37 -1.43 -8.15
C ILE A 185 -22.39 -2.24 -8.95
N PRO A 186 -22.32 -3.59 -8.89
CA PRO A 186 -23.29 -4.44 -9.58
C PRO A 186 -24.66 -4.35 -8.91
N THR A 187 -25.71 -4.56 -9.68
CA THR A 187 -27.07 -4.67 -9.14
C THR A 187 -27.24 -5.94 -8.30
N ARG A 188 -28.06 -5.85 -7.28
CA ARG A 188 -28.57 -7.00 -6.55
C ARG A 188 -29.57 -7.72 -7.47
N ASN A 189 -29.30 -8.95 -7.84
CA ASN A 189 -30.25 -9.79 -8.60
C ASN A 189 -31.33 -10.28 -7.67
#